data_ba66300af3581b26decb436ab55779cc
#
_entry.id   ba66300af3581b26decb436ab55779cc
#
_cell.length_a   1.000
_cell.length_b   1.000
_cell.length_c   1.000
_cell.angle_alpha   90.00
_cell.angle_beta   90.00
_cell.angle_gamma   90.00
#
_symmetry.space_group_name_H-M   'P 1'
#
loop_
_entity.id
_entity.type
_entity.pdbx_description
1 polymer ?
#
loop_
_entity_poly.entity_id
_entity_poly.type
_entity_poly.pdbx_seq_one_letter_code
_entity_poly.pdbx_strand_id
1 'polypeptide(L)'
;MHLLAGLDRPTNGRVKIGGEDITEMPDKQLTKLRRRHIGFVFQQFNLLPMLTAEENILLPLSIAGRKPDKAAVAALIARVGLGDRLGHKPSQLSGGQQQRVAIARALASQPTVLFADEPTGNLDSTSGTEVLQLLREAVELDRQTTVMVTHDPRAAAAADRVLFLADGEIVNDLASPSEEQILVAMKEATHR
;
A
#
# COMPACT_ATOMS: atom_id res chain seq x y z
N MET A 1 9.44 2.46 -6.69
CA MET A 1 8.87 1.57 -5.66
C MET A 1 9.57 0.22 -5.58
N HIS A 2 9.82 -0.50 -6.68
CA HIS A 2 10.39 -1.85 -6.69
C HIS A 2 11.73 -1.96 -5.94
N LEU A 3 12.64 -1.00 -6.10
CA LEU A 3 13.91 -0.94 -5.36
C LEU A 3 13.68 -0.85 -3.85
N LEU A 4 12.77 0.02 -3.40
CA LEU A 4 12.46 0.21 -1.98
C LEU A 4 11.83 -1.05 -1.35
N ALA A 5 11.09 -1.82 -2.13
CA ALA A 5 10.45 -3.05 -1.71
C ALA A 5 11.35 -4.30 -1.86
N GLY A 6 12.58 -4.12 -2.33
CA GLY A 6 13.51 -5.22 -2.58
C GLY A 6 13.03 -6.19 -3.67
N LEU A 7 12.19 -5.72 -4.60
CA LEU A 7 11.79 -6.48 -5.78
C LEU A 7 12.83 -6.38 -6.89
N ASP A 8 13.66 -5.35 -6.82
CA ASP A 8 14.79 -5.11 -7.70
C ASP A 8 15.99 -4.62 -6.87
N ARG A 9 17.20 -4.67 -7.43
CA ARG A 9 18.44 -4.28 -6.75
C ARG A 9 18.94 -2.95 -7.28
N PRO A 10 19.30 -1.99 -6.41
CA PRO A 10 19.88 -0.75 -6.84
C PRO A 10 21.31 -0.97 -7.36
N THR A 11 21.69 -0.25 -8.41
CA THR A 11 23.10 -0.25 -8.90
C THR A 11 24.04 0.37 -7.87
N ASN A 12 23.57 1.41 -7.17
CA ASN A 12 24.29 2.10 -6.11
C ASN A 12 23.31 2.52 -5.01
N GLY A 13 23.85 2.81 -3.81
CA GLY A 13 23.04 3.21 -2.66
C GLY A 13 22.62 2.03 -1.79
N ARG A 14 21.81 2.32 -0.76
CA ARG A 14 21.37 1.33 0.23
C ARG A 14 19.89 1.48 0.51
N VAL A 15 19.22 0.35 0.71
CA VAL A 15 17.82 0.28 1.15
C VAL A 15 17.76 -0.43 2.50
N LYS A 16 17.08 0.20 3.47
CA LYS A 16 16.86 -0.37 4.80
C LYS A 16 15.37 -0.43 5.13
N ILE A 17 14.91 -1.56 5.65
CA ILE A 17 13.52 -1.77 6.11
C ILE A 17 13.57 -2.32 7.53
N GLY A 18 12.89 -1.66 8.46
CA GLY A 18 12.88 -2.06 9.87
C GLY A 18 14.28 -2.08 10.50
N GLY A 19 15.22 -1.26 10.01
CA GLY A 19 16.61 -1.21 10.45
C GLY A 19 17.53 -2.22 9.75
N GLU A 20 17.01 -3.19 9.01
CA GLU A 20 17.79 -4.20 8.28
C GLU A 20 18.17 -3.68 6.88
N ASP A 21 19.45 -3.80 6.51
CA ASP A 21 19.93 -3.49 5.16
C ASP A 21 19.57 -4.64 4.21
N ILE A 22 18.74 -4.34 3.21
CA ILE A 22 18.23 -5.35 2.27
C ILE A 22 18.98 -5.34 0.93
N THR A 23 19.92 -4.42 0.73
CA THR A 23 20.54 -4.12 -0.57
C THR A 23 21.20 -5.34 -1.20
N GLU A 24 21.99 -6.07 -0.43
CA GLU A 24 22.71 -7.27 -0.89
C GLU A 24 22.17 -8.55 -0.26
N MET A 25 20.98 -8.48 0.36
CA MET A 25 20.41 -9.63 1.05
C MET A 25 20.13 -10.78 0.07
N PRO A 26 20.51 -12.03 0.38
CA PRO A 26 20.18 -13.19 -0.44
C PRO A 26 18.68 -13.37 -0.63
N ASP A 27 18.22 -13.79 -1.80
CA ASP A 27 16.80 -13.86 -2.19
C ASP A 27 15.94 -14.67 -1.19
N LYS A 28 16.49 -15.73 -0.62
CA LYS A 28 15.78 -16.53 0.41
C LYS A 28 15.51 -15.72 1.68
N GLN A 29 16.45 -14.89 2.10
CA GLN A 29 16.29 -14.02 3.28
C GLN A 29 15.36 -12.84 2.94
N LEU A 30 15.56 -12.22 1.79
CA LEU A 30 14.73 -11.13 1.28
C LEU A 30 13.26 -11.56 1.14
N THR A 31 12.99 -12.78 0.68
CA THR A 31 11.63 -13.34 0.62
C THR A 31 11.00 -13.46 2.02
N LYS A 32 11.77 -13.89 3.03
CA LYS A 32 11.29 -13.95 4.42
C LYS A 32 11.03 -12.56 4.99
N LEU A 33 11.92 -11.61 4.72
CA LEU A 33 11.78 -10.22 5.15
C LEU A 33 10.52 -9.59 4.52
N ARG A 34 10.33 -9.73 3.20
CA ARG A 34 9.13 -9.23 2.51
C ARG A 34 7.83 -9.75 3.13
N ARG A 35 7.74 -11.06 3.38
CA ARG A 35 6.55 -11.66 4.03
C ARG A 35 6.24 -11.08 5.41
N ARG A 36 7.25 -10.59 6.11
CA ARG A 36 7.14 -10.12 7.49
C ARG A 36 6.97 -8.61 7.61
N HIS A 37 7.65 -7.86 6.74
CA HIS A 37 7.82 -6.43 6.91
C HIS A 37 7.16 -5.59 5.83
N ILE A 38 6.69 -6.19 4.72
CA ILE A 38 6.17 -5.45 3.58
C ILE A 38 4.74 -5.87 3.27
N GLY A 39 3.85 -4.87 3.18
CA GLY A 39 2.53 -5.00 2.59
C GLY A 39 2.49 -4.32 1.22
N PHE A 40 1.69 -4.85 0.29
CA PHE A 40 1.48 -4.26 -1.03
C PHE A 40 0.02 -4.05 -1.33
N VAL A 41 -0.31 -2.86 -1.83
CA VAL A 41 -1.58 -2.48 -2.43
C VAL A 41 -1.30 -2.04 -3.86
N PHE A 42 -2.00 -2.62 -4.84
CA PHE A 42 -1.80 -2.35 -6.27
C PHE A 42 -3.05 -1.73 -6.88
N GLN A 43 -2.87 -1.01 -7.98
CA GLN A 43 -3.95 -0.43 -8.76
C GLN A 43 -4.95 -1.50 -9.27
N GLN A 44 -4.48 -2.68 -9.67
CA GLN A 44 -5.31 -3.78 -10.19
C GLN A 44 -5.75 -4.78 -9.11
N PHE A 45 -5.75 -4.38 -7.83
CA PHE A 45 -6.13 -5.17 -6.65
C PHE A 45 -5.34 -6.47 -6.44
N ASN A 46 -4.98 -7.19 -7.49
CA ASN A 46 -4.23 -8.46 -7.50
C ASN A 46 -4.78 -9.49 -6.50
N LEU A 47 -6.12 -9.61 -6.44
CA LEU A 47 -6.79 -10.63 -5.66
C LEU A 47 -6.75 -11.96 -6.39
N LEU A 48 -6.65 -13.07 -5.65
CA LEU A 48 -6.78 -14.40 -6.22
C LEU A 48 -8.26 -14.69 -6.50
N PRO A 49 -8.66 -14.88 -7.77
CA PRO A 49 -10.08 -14.93 -8.15
C PRO A 49 -10.80 -16.17 -7.65
N MET A 50 -10.06 -17.24 -7.33
CA MET A 50 -10.62 -18.48 -6.78
C MET A 50 -10.92 -18.41 -5.29
N LEU A 51 -10.29 -17.48 -4.58
CA LEU A 51 -10.43 -17.29 -3.15
C LEU A 51 -11.53 -16.28 -2.82
N THR A 52 -12.18 -16.47 -1.66
CA THR A 52 -13.11 -15.49 -1.11
C THR A 52 -12.37 -14.24 -0.62
N ALA A 53 -13.10 -13.19 -0.21
CA ALA A 53 -12.53 -12.00 0.39
C ALA A 53 -11.73 -12.34 1.67
N GLU A 54 -12.31 -13.16 2.56
CA GLU A 54 -11.63 -13.60 3.78
C GLU A 54 -10.35 -14.38 3.49
N GLU A 55 -10.40 -15.34 2.57
CA GLU A 55 -9.24 -16.13 2.18
C GLU A 55 -8.13 -15.27 1.54
N ASN A 56 -8.50 -14.26 0.72
CA ASN A 56 -7.54 -13.27 0.21
C ASN A 56 -6.89 -12.45 1.33
N ILE A 57 -7.69 -11.98 2.32
CA ILE A 57 -7.18 -11.20 3.46
C ILE A 57 -6.20 -12.04 4.29
N LEU A 58 -6.51 -13.30 4.55
CA LEU A 58 -5.71 -14.19 5.38
C LEU A 58 -4.53 -14.84 4.65
N LEU A 59 -4.46 -14.73 3.33
CA LEU A 59 -3.45 -15.37 2.50
C LEU A 59 -2.01 -15.09 2.94
N PRO A 60 -1.58 -13.85 3.26
CA PRO A 60 -0.21 -13.58 3.70
C PRO A 60 0.15 -14.32 4.99
N LEU A 61 -0.79 -14.42 5.93
CA LEU A 61 -0.59 -15.17 7.18
C LEU A 61 -0.46 -16.65 6.92
N SER A 62 -1.31 -17.21 6.05
CA SER A 62 -1.24 -18.62 5.63
C SER A 62 0.09 -18.97 4.99
N ILE A 63 0.56 -18.15 4.03
CA ILE A 63 1.87 -18.35 3.37
C ILE A 63 3.03 -18.24 4.36
N ALA A 64 2.90 -17.38 5.38
CA ALA A 64 3.91 -17.23 6.43
C ALA A 64 3.85 -18.32 7.50
N GLY A 65 2.88 -19.24 7.44
CA GLY A 65 2.64 -20.27 8.48
C GLY A 65 2.24 -19.69 9.84
N ARG A 66 1.68 -18.46 9.85
CA ARG A 66 1.24 -17.75 11.06
C ARG A 66 -0.25 -17.97 11.29
N LYS A 67 -0.62 -18.25 12.53
CA LYS A 67 -2.03 -18.28 12.93
C LYS A 67 -2.56 -16.85 13.00
N PRO A 68 -3.76 -16.56 12.42
CA PRO A 68 -4.39 -15.27 12.55
C PRO A 68 -4.73 -14.95 14.02
N ASP A 69 -4.43 -13.75 14.47
CA ASP A 69 -5.06 -13.18 15.65
C ASP A 69 -6.50 -12.83 15.30
N LYS A 70 -7.44 -13.60 15.81
CA LYS A 70 -8.87 -13.46 15.49
C LYS A 70 -9.43 -12.09 15.84
N ALA A 71 -8.99 -11.50 16.96
CA ALA A 71 -9.46 -10.20 17.40
C ALA A 71 -8.93 -9.09 16.49
N ALA A 72 -7.64 -9.12 16.16
CA ALA A 72 -7.03 -8.16 15.25
C ALA A 72 -7.61 -8.25 13.84
N VAL A 73 -7.83 -9.46 13.32
CA VAL A 73 -8.45 -9.67 12.01
C VAL A 73 -9.90 -9.18 11.99
N ALA A 74 -10.70 -9.47 13.04
CA ALA A 74 -12.08 -8.99 13.13
C ALA A 74 -12.14 -7.45 13.17
N ALA A 75 -11.26 -6.80 13.94
CA ALA A 75 -11.17 -5.34 13.99
C ALA A 75 -10.79 -4.75 12.62
N LEU A 76 -9.82 -5.36 11.90
CA LEU A 76 -9.44 -4.95 10.56
C LEU A 76 -10.60 -5.08 9.57
N ILE A 77 -11.32 -6.21 9.57
CA ILE A 77 -12.49 -6.46 8.72
C ILE A 77 -13.60 -5.43 8.98
N ALA A 78 -13.86 -5.12 10.25
CA ALA A 78 -14.84 -4.10 10.63
C ALA A 78 -14.42 -2.71 10.09
N ARG A 79 -13.14 -2.34 10.24
CA ARG A 79 -12.60 -1.06 9.77
C ARG A 79 -12.73 -0.90 8.25
N VAL A 80 -12.46 -1.94 7.47
CA VAL A 80 -12.59 -1.88 6.01
C VAL A 80 -14.04 -2.07 5.53
N GLY A 81 -15.01 -2.29 6.42
CA GLY A 81 -16.43 -2.39 6.10
C GLY A 81 -16.79 -3.59 5.21
N LEU A 82 -16.18 -4.75 5.45
CA LEU A 82 -16.37 -5.95 4.62
C LEU A 82 -17.06 -7.13 5.35
N GLY A 83 -17.63 -6.88 6.54
CA GLY A 83 -18.17 -7.95 7.40
C GLY A 83 -19.18 -8.87 6.70
N ASP A 84 -20.08 -8.33 5.90
CA ASP A 84 -21.12 -9.06 5.13
C ASP A 84 -20.66 -9.52 3.75
N ARG A 85 -19.39 -9.31 3.39
CA ARG A 85 -18.80 -9.64 2.07
C ARG A 85 -17.70 -10.69 2.13
N LEU A 86 -17.35 -11.21 3.30
CA LEU A 86 -16.21 -12.12 3.50
C LEU A 86 -16.30 -13.39 2.66
N GLY A 87 -17.47 -13.96 2.48
CA GLY A 87 -17.70 -15.14 1.65
C GLY A 87 -17.74 -14.89 0.14
N HIS A 88 -17.70 -13.64 -0.32
CA HIS A 88 -17.80 -13.30 -1.74
C HIS A 88 -16.44 -13.46 -2.43
N LYS A 89 -16.46 -13.91 -3.69
CA LYS A 89 -15.28 -13.92 -4.56
C LYS A 89 -15.07 -12.55 -5.22
N PRO A 90 -13.86 -12.22 -5.69
CA PRO A 90 -13.58 -10.92 -6.34
C PRO A 90 -14.57 -10.53 -7.44
N SER A 91 -15.05 -11.49 -8.26
CA SER A 91 -16.03 -11.24 -9.31
C SER A 91 -17.40 -10.80 -8.79
N GLN A 92 -17.69 -10.93 -7.51
CA GLN A 92 -18.94 -10.57 -6.85
C GLN A 92 -18.84 -9.26 -6.06
N LEU A 93 -17.68 -8.59 -6.12
CA LEU A 93 -17.34 -7.38 -5.38
C LEU A 93 -17.18 -6.20 -6.33
N SER A 94 -17.62 -5.00 -5.90
CA SER A 94 -17.32 -3.77 -6.63
C SER A 94 -15.82 -3.48 -6.60
N GLY A 95 -15.32 -2.58 -7.48
CA GLY A 95 -13.92 -2.17 -7.49
C GLY A 95 -13.44 -1.63 -6.14
N GLY A 96 -14.23 -0.76 -5.51
CA GLY A 96 -13.92 -0.24 -4.17
C GLY A 96 -13.89 -1.34 -3.09
N GLN A 97 -14.80 -2.33 -3.15
CA GLN A 97 -14.77 -3.48 -2.25
C GLN A 97 -13.54 -4.35 -2.48
N GLN A 98 -13.16 -4.62 -3.74
CA GLN A 98 -11.94 -5.36 -4.06
C GLN A 98 -10.69 -4.65 -3.55
N GLN A 99 -10.61 -3.33 -3.69
CA GLN A 99 -9.49 -2.55 -3.16
C GLN A 99 -9.43 -2.59 -1.64
N ARG A 100 -10.58 -2.51 -0.95
CA ARG A 100 -10.64 -2.68 0.51
C ARG A 100 -10.18 -4.07 0.96
N VAL A 101 -10.50 -5.13 0.21
CA VAL A 101 -9.93 -6.48 0.43
C VAL A 101 -8.41 -6.48 0.23
N ALA A 102 -7.89 -5.81 -0.81
CA ALA A 102 -6.45 -5.72 -1.05
C ALA A 102 -5.70 -4.97 0.06
N ILE A 103 -6.29 -3.88 0.58
CA ILE A 103 -5.76 -3.13 1.74
C ILE A 103 -5.77 -4.01 2.99
N ALA A 104 -6.90 -4.66 3.30
CA ALA A 104 -7.01 -5.55 4.45
C ALA A 104 -5.99 -6.70 4.36
N ARG A 105 -5.81 -7.31 3.18
CA ARG A 105 -4.77 -8.31 2.93
C ARG A 105 -3.38 -7.78 3.24
N ALA A 106 -3.05 -6.58 2.77
CA ALA A 106 -1.74 -5.98 2.99
C ALA A 106 -1.49 -5.67 4.47
N LEU A 107 -2.51 -5.24 5.22
CA LEU A 107 -2.41 -4.91 6.65
C LEU A 107 -2.51 -6.12 7.58
N ALA A 108 -3.09 -7.25 7.13
CA ALA A 108 -3.33 -8.44 7.97
C ALA A 108 -2.05 -9.02 8.61
N SER A 109 -0.90 -8.88 7.95
CA SER A 109 0.40 -9.31 8.47
C SER A 109 1.04 -8.30 9.42
N GLN A 110 0.46 -7.13 9.63
CA GLN A 110 1.02 -6.01 10.40
C GLN A 110 2.44 -5.64 9.91
N PRO A 111 2.58 -5.23 8.64
CA PRO A 111 3.89 -4.98 8.05
C PRO A 111 4.54 -3.74 8.65
N THR A 112 5.88 -3.62 8.56
CA THR A 112 6.62 -2.42 8.94
C THR A 112 6.38 -1.28 7.96
N VAL A 113 6.24 -1.61 6.67
CA VAL A 113 5.96 -0.63 5.61
C VAL A 113 4.89 -1.17 4.65
N LEU A 114 3.95 -0.30 4.30
CA LEU A 114 2.94 -0.53 3.28
C LEU A 114 3.33 0.24 2.01
N PHE A 115 3.46 -0.46 0.90
CA PHE A 115 3.64 0.15 -0.42
C PHE A 115 2.30 0.17 -1.15
N ALA A 116 1.87 1.34 -1.61
CA ALA A 116 0.64 1.54 -2.37
C ALA A 116 0.96 2.13 -3.75
N ASP A 117 0.72 1.35 -4.79
CA ASP A 117 0.97 1.72 -6.18
C ASP A 117 -0.35 2.10 -6.86
N GLU A 118 -0.57 3.40 -7.09
CA GLU A 118 -1.81 3.97 -7.64
C GLU A 118 -3.08 3.38 -6.98
N PRO A 119 -3.21 3.46 -5.65
CA PRO A 119 -4.25 2.70 -4.93
C PRO A 119 -5.68 3.13 -5.28
N THR A 120 -5.87 4.28 -5.92
CA THR A 120 -7.16 4.83 -6.32
C THR A 120 -7.37 4.88 -7.83
N GLY A 121 -6.37 4.51 -8.63
CA GLY A 121 -6.35 4.73 -10.08
C GLY A 121 -7.46 4.03 -10.87
N ASN A 122 -8.06 2.96 -10.34
CA ASN A 122 -9.16 2.22 -10.97
C ASN A 122 -10.51 2.40 -10.26
N LEU A 123 -10.64 3.44 -9.41
CA LEU A 123 -11.83 3.67 -8.60
C LEU A 123 -12.58 4.93 -9.04
N ASP A 124 -13.88 4.94 -8.79
CA ASP A 124 -14.65 6.18 -8.80
C ASP A 124 -14.24 7.10 -7.65
N SER A 125 -14.60 8.38 -7.72
CA SER A 125 -14.18 9.40 -6.76
C SER A 125 -14.60 9.10 -5.31
N THR A 126 -15.78 8.50 -5.11
CA THR A 126 -16.28 8.15 -3.78
C THR A 126 -15.47 7.00 -3.19
N SER A 127 -15.34 5.89 -3.93
CA SER A 127 -14.53 4.74 -3.52
C SER A 127 -13.06 5.12 -3.33
N GLY A 128 -12.52 6.01 -4.17
CA GLY A 128 -11.16 6.54 -4.04
C GLY A 128 -10.96 7.28 -2.72
N THR A 129 -11.91 8.15 -2.33
CA THR A 129 -11.86 8.88 -1.06
C THR A 129 -11.89 7.93 0.13
N GLU A 130 -12.78 6.91 0.12
CA GLU A 130 -12.84 5.90 1.18
C GLU A 130 -11.52 5.13 1.33
N VAL A 131 -10.88 4.77 0.20
CA VAL A 131 -9.59 4.07 0.19
C VAL A 131 -8.47 4.95 0.77
N LEU A 132 -8.40 6.24 0.39
CA LEU A 132 -7.41 7.17 0.96
C LEU A 132 -7.61 7.36 2.46
N GLN A 133 -8.87 7.43 2.92
CA GLN A 133 -9.18 7.51 4.34
C GLN A 133 -8.70 6.27 5.08
N LEU A 134 -8.92 5.05 4.56
CA LEU A 134 -8.44 3.81 5.17
C LEU A 134 -6.90 3.77 5.27
N LEU A 135 -6.20 4.24 4.24
CA LEU A 135 -4.73 4.34 4.27
C LEU A 135 -4.26 5.37 5.30
N ARG A 136 -4.96 6.52 5.42
CA ARG A 136 -4.66 7.54 6.43
C ARG A 136 -4.91 7.02 7.84
N GLU A 137 -6.01 6.33 8.08
CA GLU A 137 -6.31 5.69 9.37
C GLU A 137 -5.24 4.66 9.76
N ALA A 138 -4.71 3.88 8.81
CA ALA A 138 -3.61 2.94 9.09
C ALA A 138 -2.34 3.67 9.55
N VAL A 139 -2.03 4.85 8.99
CA VAL A 139 -0.91 5.69 9.44
C VAL A 139 -1.15 6.24 10.85
N GLU A 140 -2.33 6.78 11.11
CA GLU A 140 -2.65 7.49 12.36
C GLU A 140 -2.86 6.54 13.55
N LEU A 141 -3.65 5.47 13.35
CA LEU A 141 -4.05 4.55 14.42
C LEU A 141 -3.03 3.43 14.64
N ASP A 142 -2.52 2.84 13.55
CA ASP A 142 -1.60 1.71 13.62
C ASP A 142 -0.13 2.16 13.57
N ARG A 143 0.14 3.47 13.40
CA ARG A 143 1.47 4.04 13.16
C ARG A 143 2.17 3.38 11.96
N GLN A 144 1.39 3.01 10.96
CA GLN A 144 1.87 2.33 9.77
C GLN A 144 2.66 3.30 8.90
N THR A 145 3.90 2.96 8.55
CA THR A 145 4.61 3.68 7.50
C THR A 145 4.03 3.30 6.14
N THR A 146 3.49 4.27 5.41
CA THR A 146 2.94 4.06 4.06
C THR A 146 3.74 4.86 3.03
N VAL A 147 4.20 4.18 1.98
CA VAL A 147 4.83 4.79 0.81
C VAL A 147 3.89 4.62 -0.37
N MET A 148 3.34 5.73 -0.87
CA MET A 148 2.39 5.71 -1.98
C MET A 148 3.03 6.31 -3.24
N VAL A 149 2.82 5.69 -4.39
CA VAL A 149 3.09 6.27 -5.71
C VAL A 149 1.76 6.62 -6.33
N THR A 150 1.63 7.87 -6.78
CA THR A 150 0.42 8.34 -7.44
C THR A 150 0.71 9.55 -8.33
N HIS A 151 -0.12 9.74 -9.33
CA HIS A 151 -0.20 10.95 -10.14
C HIS A 151 -1.47 11.78 -9.83
N ASP A 152 -2.33 11.32 -8.90
CA ASP A 152 -3.51 12.07 -8.44
C ASP A 152 -3.12 13.07 -7.34
N PRO A 153 -3.29 14.39 -7.57
CA PRO A 153 -2.97 15.43 -6.57
C PRO A 153 -3.74 15.26 -5.25
N ARG A 154 -4.98 14.77 -5.30
CA ARG A 154 -5.81 14.53 -4.11
C ARG A 154 -5.24 13.40 -3.28
N ALA A 155 -4.80 12.32 -3.93
CA ALA A 155 -4.15 11.20 -3.24
C ALA A 155 -2.82 11.65 -2.63
N ALA A 156 -2.01 12.43 -3.35
CA ALA A 156 -0.76 12.97 -2.84
C ALA A 156 -0.96 13.91 -1.64
N ALA A 157 -2.04 14.74 -1.63
CA ALA A 157 -2.35 15.63 -0.51
C ALA A 157 -2.72 14.91 0.80
N ALA A 158 -3.04 13.61 0.73
CA ALA A 158 -3.28 12.79 1.92
C ALA A 158 -1.99 12.39 2.65
N ALA A 159 -0.79 12.63 2.08
CA ALA A 159 0.49 12.25 2.66
C ALA A 159 1.10 13.35 3.53
N ASP A 160 1.89 12.96 4.54
CA ASP A 160 2.63 13.89 5.39
C ASP A 160 3.85 14.50 4.66
N ARG A 161 4.33 13.86 3.58
CA ARG A 161 5.46 14.33 2.77
C ARG A 161 5.29 13.85 1.35
N VAL A 162 5.57 14.72 0.39
CA VAL A 162 5.45 14.41 -1.05
C VAL A 162 6.76 14.72 -1.75
N LEU A 163 7.32 13.71 -2.42
CA LEU A 163 8.50 13.82 -3.26
C LEU A 163 8.08 13.80 -4.73
N PHE A 164 8.55 14.79 -5.49
CA PHE A 164 8.33 14.84 -6.94
C PHE A 164 9.54 14.27 -7.65
N LEU A 165 9.31 13.28 -8.52
CA LEU A 165 10.33 12.66 -9.34
C LEU A 165 10.15 13.05 -10.80
N ALA A 166 11.22 13.51 -11.44
CA ALA A 166 11.29 13.72 -12.87
C ALA A 166 12.65 13.19 -13.37
N ASP A 167 12.66 12.45 -14.46
CA ASP A 167 13.85 11.87 -15.09
C ASP A 167 14.77 11.08 -14.12
N GLY A 168 14.16 10.46 -13.09
CA GLY A 168 14.89 9.66 -12.11
C GLY A 168 15.49 10.46 -10.96
N GLU A 169 15.29 11.77 -10.91
CA GLU A 169 15.76 12.67 -9.86
C GLU A 169 14.62 13.20 -8.99
N ILE A 170 14.90 13.48 -7.72
CA ILE A 170 13.98 14.20 -6.83
C ILE A 170 14.09 15.69 -7.14
N VAL A 171 13.04 16.26 -7.74
CA VAL A 171 13.02 17.67 -8.17
C VAL A 171 12.32 18.59 -7.18
N ASN A 172 11.49 18.05 -6.31
CA ASN A 172 10.84 18.81 -5.23
C ASN A 172 10.47 17.91 -4.05
N ASP A 173 10.37 18.51 -2.84
CA ASP A 173 10.12 17.83 -1.58
C ASP A 173 9.27 18.75 -0.69
N LEU A 174 8.01 18.36 -0.47
CA LEU A 174 7.04 19.17 0.26
C LEU A 174 6.57 18.41 1.52
N ALA A 175 6.55 19.11 2.66
CA ALA A 175 5.99 18.62 3.91
C ALA A 175 4.53 19.05 4.04
N SER A 176 3.62 18.08 4.26
CA SER A 176 2.18 18.27 4.45
C SER A 176 1.56 19.28 3.45
N PRO A 177 1.77 19.10 2.12
CA PRO A 177 1.32 20.07 1.14
C PRO A 177 -0.19 20.04 0.96
N SER A 178 -0.77 21.20 0.61
CA SER A 178 -2.14 21.24 0.11
C SER A 178 -2.22 20.74 -1.35
N GLU A 179 -3.43 20.37 -1.79
CA GLU A 179 -3.66 19.97 -3.18
C GLU A 179 -3.21 21.04 -4.19
N GLU A 180 -3.43 22.33 -3.86
CA GLU A 180 -3.01 23.46 -4.69
C GLU A 180 -1.48 23.53 -4.84
N GLN A 181 -0.73 23.35 -3.73
CA GLN A 181 0.73 23.32 -3.75
C GLN A 181 1.25 22.15 -4.59
N ILE A 182 0.59 20.99 -4.51
CA ILE A 182 0.93 19.82 -5.33
C ILE A 182 0.71 20.12 -6.81
N LEU A 183 -0.43 20.71 -7.20
CA LEU A 183 -0.73 21.08 -8.58
C LEU A 183 0.30 22.06 -9.16
N VAL A 184 0.74 23.05 -8.37
CA VAL A 184 1.82 23.96 -8.78
C VAL A 184 3.14 23.22 -9.01
N ALA A 185 3.56 22.40 -8.05
CA ALA A 185 4.80 21.64 -8.13
C ALA A 185 4.80 20.62 -9.30
N MET A 186 3.66 19.99 -9.59
CA MET A 186 3.51 19.11 -10.76
C MET A 186 3.73 19.86 -12.07
N LYS A 187 3.19 21.06 -12.23
CA LYS A 187 3.40 21.90 -13.42
C LYS A 187 4.88 22.26 -13.58
N GLU A 188 5.55 22.65 -12.50
CA GLU A 188 6.97 22.98 -12.53
C GLU A 188 7.84 21.78 -12.89
N ALA A 189 7.51 20.58 -12.39
CA ALA A 189 8.22 19.35 -12.71
C ALA A 189 8.08 18.91 -14.20
N THR A 190 6.98 19.26 -14.86
CA THR A 190 6.72 18.93 -16.29
C THR A 190 7.47 19.85 -17.26
N HIS A 191 7.91 21.02 -16.80
CA HIS A 191 8.58 22.02 -17.64
C HIS A 191 10.11 22.01 -17.54
N ARG A 192 10.68 21.01 -16.85
CA ARG A 192 12.12 20.77 -16.80
C ARG A 192 12.55 19.69 -17.77
#